data_6f2045dc41b7ce6ccd87b7efee20f690
#
_entry.id   6f2045dc41b7ce6ccd87b7efee20f690
#
_cell.length_a   1.000
_cell.length_b   1.000
_cell.length_c   1.000
_cell.angle_alpha   90.00
_cell.angle_beta   90.00
_cell.angle_gamma   90.00
#
_symmetry.space_group_name_H-M   'P 1'
#
loop_
_entity.id
_entity.type
_entity.pdbx_description
1 polymer ?
#
loop_
_entity_poly.entity_id
_entity_poly.type
_entity_poly.pdbx_seq_one_letter_code
_entity_poly.pdbx_strand_id
1 'polypeptide(L)'
;MSAPSLEAGVSSGALQLSRAAVIATAAVFGLTYSLTAPLIALDLAERGLGETLIGANAAMHAVGVLVTAPLLPRLVARFGARAMVLGALLLAAAVIALFPAMPSVWLWFPLRLALGCASEVLFVLSETWTNQLSEERSRARAMAVYTAALSLGFAAGPLILSVTGTAGSLPYLVGAALALGAMALTASPRIIAPHFEEPQAGSLGRVLRLAPVAIATTVLNAAVETAGLSFLALYAIGAGWEEAEATRLISALMFGAILLQLPIGWLGDRMDRRRLTLALGVVAAAGALLWPLVLHQPWLAYAVVFTWGGVFVGIYTMMLAVVGSRFQGTELVAIYAVMGLTWGAGALLGPALAGLAMDLLPHGLPIFAALACAAFVAFALRSRGEA
;
A
#
# COMPACT_ATOMS: atom_id res chain seq x y z
N MET A 1 -21.59 21.89 13.93
CA MET A 1 -22.43 21.78 12.73
C MET A 1 -22.83 20.33 12.61
N SER A 2 -24.12 20.02 12.68
CA SER A 2 -24.68 18.66 12.63
C SER A 2 -24.43 18.07 11.24
N ALA A 3 -23.89 16.84 11.22
CA ALA A 3 -23.77 16.04 9.99
C ALA A 3 -25.15 15.96 9.29
N PRO A 4 -25.22 16.06 7.95
CA PRO A 4 -26.46 15.86 7.23
C PRO A 4 -26.96 14.44 7.54
N SER A 5 -28.16 14.37 8.12
CA SER A 5 -28.90 13.14 8.35
C SER A 5 -29.05 12.43 7.02
N LEU A 6 -28.55 11.19 6.92
CA LEU A 6 -28.89 10.26 5.84
C LEU A 6 -30.41 10.30 5.69
N GLU A 7 -30.89 10.65 4.49
CA GLU A 7 -32.32 10.86 4.23
C GLU A 7 -33.16 9.74 4.80
N ALA A 8 -34.22 10.11 5.53
CA ALA A 8 -35.20 9.17 6.09
C ALA A 8 -35.91 8.43 4.95
N GLY A 9 -35.39 7.26 4.54
CA GLY A 9 -35.87 6.45 3.41
C GLY A 9 -34.92 5.36 2.94
N VAL A 10 -33.65 5.38 3.36
CA VAL A 10 -32.66 4.38 2.95
C VAL A 10 -32.92 3.06 3.69
N SER A 11 -33.19 1.97 2.97
CA SER A 11 -33.36 0.66 3.59
C SER A 11 -32.03 0.18 4.20
N SER A 12 -32.08 -0.44 5.38
CA SER A 12 -30.90 -0.98 6.06
C SER A 12 -30.13 -1.97 5.17
N GLY A 13 -30.83 -2.69 4.30
CA GLY A 13 -30.24 -3.61 3.32
C GLY A 13 -29.42 -2.90 2.23
N ALA A 14 -29.87 -1.74 1.72
CA ALA A 14 -29.11 -0.97 0.73
C ALA A 14 -27.82 -0.38 1.35
N LEU A 15 -27.87 0.05 2.62
CA LEU A 15 -26.70 0.54 3.35
C LEU A 15 -25.66 -0.56 3.58
N GLN A 16 -26.11 -1.75 4.00
CA GLN A 16 -25.21 -2.91 4.20
C GLN A 16 -24.58 -3.36 2.88
N LEU A 17 -25.37 -3.43 1.80
CA LEU A 17 -24.86 -3.75 0.46
C LEU A 17 -23.81 -2.73 -0.01
N SER A 18 -24.06 -1.44 0.21
CA SER A 18 -23.12 -0.38 -0.15
C SER A 18 -21.81 -0.49 0.62
N ARG A 19 -21.87 -0.73 1.94
CA ARG A 19 -20.67 -0.98 2.75
C ARG A 19 -19.91 -2.20 2.26
N ALA A 20 -20.58 -3.32 2.02
CA ALA A 20 -19.96 -4.54 1.52
C ALA A 20 -19.28 -4.34 0.15
N ALA A 21 -19.92 -3.65 -0.79
CA ALA A 21 -19.37 -3.37 -2.11
C ALA A 21 -18.13 -2.49 -2.04
N VAL A 22 -18.13 -1.47 -1.18
CA VAL A 22 -16.98 -0.56 -1.02
C VAL A 22 -15.81 -1.24 -0.31
N ILE A 23 -16.09 -2.05 0.70
CA ILE A 23 -15.06 -2.85 1.39
C ILE A 23 -14.48 -3.90 0.43
N ALA A 24 -15.31 -4.54 -0.42
CA ALA A 24 -14.83 -5.43 -1.48
C ALA A 24 -13.94 -4.69 -2.49
N THR A 25 -14.27 -3.44 -2.85
CA THR A 25 -13.42 -2.59 -3.70
C THR A 25 -12.04 -2.36 -3.07
N ALA A 26 -11.98 -2.08 -1.77
CA ALA A 26 -10.71 -1.94 -1.05
C ALA A 26 -9.89 -3.24 -1.04
N ALA A 27 -10.54 -4.37 -0.77
CA ALA A 27 -9.87 -5.69 -0.80
C ALA A 27 -9.30 -5.99 -2.19
N VAL A 28 -10.08 -5.71 -3.25
CA VAL A 28 -9.65 -5.91 -4.65
C VAL A 28 -8.54 -4.92 -5.03
N PHE A 29 -8.57 -3.68 -4.55
CA PHE A 29 -7.45 -2.75 -4.71
C PHE A 29 -6.17 -3.34 -4.11
N GLY A 30 -6.18 -3.73 -2.83
CA GLY A 30 -5.01 -4.32 -2.17
C GLY A 30 -4.51 -5.58 -2.89
N LEU A 31 -5.42 -6.43 -3.32
CA LEU A 31 -5.12 -7.66 -4.04
C LEU A 31 -4.50 -7.38 -5.42
N THR A 32 -5.10 -6.52 -6.23
CA THR A 32 -4.59 -6.20 -7.58
C THR A 32 -3.24 -5.50 -7.51
N TYR A 33 -3.02 -4.64 -6.52
CA TYR A 33 -1.73 -4.01 -6.30
C TYR A 33 -0.64 -5.02 -5.94
N SER A 34 -0.88 -5.85 -4.92
CA SER A 34 0.10 -6.84 -4.42
C SER A 34 0.30 -8.02 -5.38
N LEU A 35 -0.67 -8.30 -6.25
CA LEU A 35 -0.53 -9.27 -7.34
C LEU A 35 0.31 -8.70 -8.48
N THR A 36 0.02 -7.47 -8.93
CA THR A 36 0.66 -6.90 -10.12
C THR A 36 2.08 -6.38 -9.86
N ALA A 37 2.43 -6.00 -8.63
CA ALA A 37 3.75 -5.48 -8.32
C ALA A 37 4.86 -6.53 -8.56
N PRO A 38 4.83 -7.72 -7.94
CA PRO A 38 5.81 -8.77 -8.19
C PRO A 38 5.65 -9.40 -9.58
N LEU A 39 4.43 -9.60 -10.08
CA LEU A 39 4.17 -10.19 -11.40
C LEU A 39 4.85 -9.40 -12.52
N ILE A 40 4.66 -8.07 -12.55
CA ILE A 40 5.27 -7.21 -13.55
C ILE A 40 6.79 -7.19 -13.40
N ALA A 41 7.32 -7.18 -12.17
CA ALA A 41 8.75 -7.20 -11.94
C ALA A 41 9.40 -8.49 -12.46
N LEU A 42 8.78 -9.64 -12.20
CA LEU A 42 9.24 -10.95 -12.67
C LEU A 42 9.18 -11.07 -14.20
N ASP A 43 8.07 -10.67 -14.83
CA ASP A 43 7.92 -10.71 -16.28
C ASP A 43 8.92 -9.77 -16.99
N LEU A 44 9.20 -8.58 -16.42
CA LEU A 44 10.25 -7.70 -16.95
C LEU A 44 11.65 -8.29 -16.80
N ALA A 45 11.93 -8.99 -15.70
CA ALA A 45 13.19 -9.70 -15.49
C ALA A 45 13.37 -10.86 -16.48
N GLU A 46 12.32 -11.65 -16.73
CA GLU A 46 12.33 -12.71 -17.75
C GLU A 46 12.58 -12.15 -19.15
N ARG A 47 12.14 -10.93 -19.44
CA ARG A 47 12.42 -10.22 -20.69
C ARG A 47 13.83 -9.61 -20.75
N GLY A 48 14.66 -9.84 -19.72
CA GLY A 48 16.07 -9.42 -19.68
C GLY A 48 16.29 -7.96 -19.27
N LEU A 49 15.32 -7.30 -18.62
CA LEU A 49 15.54 -5.97 -18.06
C LEU A 49 16.30 -6.07 -16.74
N GLY A 50 17.27 -5.17 -16.55
CA GLY A 50 17.96 -4.99 -15.28
C GLY A 50 17.03 -4.39 -14.18
N GLU A 51 17.42 -4.60 -12.95
CA GLU A 51 16.64 -4.24 -11.76
C GLU A 51 16.38 -2.72 -11.66
N THR A 52 17.30 -1.88 -12.14
CA THR A 52 17.10 -0.42 -12.25
C THR A 52 15.90 -0.06 -13.12
N LEU A 53 15.75 -0.69 -14.29
CA LEU A 53 14.60 -0.42 -15.18
C LEU A 53 13.32 -1.00 -14.62
N ILE A 54 13.37 -2.14 -13.97
CA ILE A 54 12.23 -2.75 -13.25
C ILE A 54 11.78 -1.80 -12.13
N GLY A 55 12.71 -1.28 -11.33
CA GLY A 55 12.43 -0.29 -10.29
C GLY A 55 11.86 1.01 -10.84
N ALA A 56 12.39 1.51 -11.96
CA ALA A 56 11.85 2.68 -12.65
C ALA A 56 10.41 2.44 -13.14
N ASN A 57 10.12 1.25 -13.68
CA ASN A 57 8.75 0.87 -14.04
C ASN A 57 7.82 0.82 -12.82
N ALA A 58 8.25 0.20 -11.72
CA ALA A 58 7.48 0.16 -10.48
C ALA A 58 7.20 1.57 -9.93
N ALA A 59 8.17 2.47 -10.01
CA ALA A 59 8.04 3.88 -9.62
C ALA A 59 6.97 4.65 -10.43
N MET A 60 6.69 4.25 -11.69
CA MET A 60 5.64 4.87 -12.51
C MET A 60 4.24 4.72 -11.89
N HIS A 61 4.01 3.67 -11.09
CA HIS A 61 2.78 3.54 -10.33
C HIS A 61 2.60 4.71 -9.35
N ALA A 62 3.65 5.04 -8.61
CA ALA A 62 3.63 6.16 -7.67
C ALA A 62 3.51 7.52 -8.39
N VAL A 63 4.06 7.66 -9.60
CA VAL A 63 3.81 8.86 -10.44
C VAL A 63 2.31 8.98 -10.73
N GLY A 64 1.63 7.88 -11.09
CA GLY A 64 0.20 7.86 -11.31
C GLY A 64 -0.60 8.31 -10.07
N VAL A 65 -0.23 7.81 -8.89
CA VAL A 65 -0.79 8.22 -7.59
C VAL A 65 -0.61 9.73 -7.38
N LEU A 66 0.63 10.22 -7.48
CA LEU A 66 0.97 11.64 -7.22
C LEU A 66 0.31 12.61 -8.20
N VAL A 67 0.11 12.21 -9.46
CA VAL A 67 -0.61 13.01 -10.46
C VAL A 67 -2.10 13.03 -10.18
N THR A 68 -2.66 11.92 -9.74
CA THR A 68 -4.11 11.78 -9.54
C THR A 68 -4.57 12.42 -8.23
N ALA A 69 -3.82 12.30 -7.15
CA ALA A 69 -4.18 12.76 -5.81
C ALA A 69 -4.68 14.23 -5.79
N PRO A 70 -3.96 15.23 -6.36
CA PRO A 70 -4.41 16.61 -6.33
C PRO A 70 -5.59 16.90 -7.27
N LEU A 71 -5.84 16.05 -8.26
CA LEU A 71 -6.92 16.18 -9.21
C LEU A 71 -8.22 15.51 -8.73
N LEU A 72 -8.09 14.51 -7.86
CA LEU A 72 -9.17 13.65 -7.42
C LEU A 72 -10.39 14.42 -6.86
N PRO A 73 -10.24 15.44 -5.99
CA PRO A 73 -11.40 16.18 -5.48
C PRO A 73 -12.21 16.85 -6.59
N ARG A 74 -11.53 17.46 -7.59
CA ARG A 74 -12.17 18.12 -8.73
C ARG A 74 -12.88 17.11 -9.64
N LEU A 75 -12.25 15.95 -9.87
CA LEU A 75 -12.83 14.88 -10.69
C LEU A 75 -14.07 14.29 -10.00
N VAL A 76 -14.02 14.08 -8.69
CA VAL A 76 -15.16 13.58 -7.92
C VAL A 76 -16.31 14.59 -7.89
N ALA A 77 -16.02 15.88 -7.70
CA ALA A 77 -17.04 16.93 -7.76
C ALA A 77 -17.74 16.99 -9.14
N ARG A 78 -17.00 16.71 -10.22
CA ARG A 78 -17.53 16.76 -11.59
C ARG A 78 -18.28 15.49 -11.99
N PHE A 79 -17.76 14.31 -11.68
CA PHE A 79 -18.26 13.03 -12.19
C PHE A 79 -18.99 12.20 -11.13
N GLY A 80 -18.82 12.53 -9.85
CA GLY A 80 -19.32 11.78 -8.72
C GLY A 80 -18.46 10.57 -8.36
N ALA A 81 -18.47 10.21 -7.08
CA ALA A 81 -17.63 9.15 -6.54
C ALA A 81 -17.86 7.78 -7.18
N ARG A 82 -19.15 7.44 -7.42
CA ARG A 82 -19.51 6.15 -8.02
C ARG A 82 -18.95 5.99 -9.44
N ALA A 83 -19.11 6.99 -10.30
CA ALA A 83 -18.58 6.95 -11.65
C ALA A 83 -17.05 6.86 -11.65
N MET A 84 -16.38 7.58 -10.72
CA MET A 84 -14.92 7.51 -10.55
C MET A 84 -14.45 6.11 -10.13
N VAL A 85 -15.10 5.48 -9.15
CA VAL A 85 -14.74 4.11 -8.71
C VAL A 85 -14.97 3.08 -9.83
N LEU A 86 -16.13 3.16 -10.54
CA LEU A 86 -16.40 2.26 -11.67
C LEU A 86 -15.41 2.45 -12.82
N GLY A 87 -15.10 3.70 -13.15
CA GLY A 87 -14.09 4.04 -14.16
C GLY A 87 -12.69 3.54 -13.78
N ALA A 88 -12.30 3.67 -12.51
CA ALA A 88 -11.02 3.19 -12.01
C ALA A 88 -10.92 1.66 -12.00
N LEU A 89 -11.98 0.94 -11.61
CA LEU A 89 -12.04 -0.53 -11.68
C LEU A 89 -11.94 -1.02 -13.12
N LEU A 90 -12.65 -0.37 -14.05
CA LEU A 90 -12.59 -0.68 -15.48
C LEU A 90 -11.19 -0.39 -16.03
N LEU A 91 -10.59 0.75 -15.69
CA LEU A 91 -9.24 1.12 -16.10
C LEU A 91 -8.22 0.10 -15.56
N ALA A 92 -8.31 -0.25 -14.27
CA ALA A 92 -7.42 -1.26 -13.67
C ALA A 92 -7.55 -2.60 -14.38
N ALA A 93 -8.78 -3.11 -14.60
CA ALA A 93 -9.01 -4.36 -15.30
C ALA A 93 -8.46 -4.34 -16.74
N ALA A 94 -8.73 -3.28 -17.50
CA ALA A 94 -8.25 -3.13 -18.86
C ALA A 94 -6.71 -3.06 -18.92
N VAL A 95 -6.10 -2.25 -18.05
CA VAL A 95 -4.64 -2.09 -18.00
C VAL A 95 -3.97 -3.41 -17.61
N ILE A 96 -4.48 -4.10 -16.58
CA ILE A 96 -3.93 -5.40 -16.15
C ILE A 96 -4.00 -6.42 -17.30
N ALA A 97 -5.13 -6.50 -18.00
CA ALA A 97 -5.30 -7.40 -19.14
C ALA A 97 -4.42 -7.04 -20.35
N LEU A 98 -4.03 -5.77 -20.50
CA LEU A 98 -3.19 -5.29 -21.60
C LEU A 98 -1.70 -5.63 -21.43
N PHE A 99 -1.18 -5.77 -20.20
CA PHE A 99 0.25 -6.03 -19.98
C PHE A 99 0.80 -7.19 -20.84
N PRO A 100 0.22 -8.41 -20.77
CA PRO A 100 0.75 -9.54 -21.53
C PRO A 100 0.58 -9.38 -23.05
N ALA A 101 -0.35 -8.54 -23.52
CA ALA A 101 -0.57 -8.29 -24.93
C ALA A 101 0.40 -7.25 -25.53
N MET A 102 1.11 -6.48 -24.70
CA MET A 102 2.02 -5.44 -25.18
C MET A 102 3.40 -6.00 -25.52
N PRO A 103 3.83 -5.95 -26.80
CA PRO A 103 5.10 -6.54 -27.23
C PRO A 103 6.31 -5.73 -26.75
N SER A 104 6.17 -4.42 -26.57
CA SER A 104 7.25 -3.53 -26.15
C SER A 104 7.18 -3.24 -24.66
N VAL A 105 8.26 -3.51 -23.95
CA VAL A 105 8.39 -3.20 -22.51
C VAL A 105 8.26 -1.70 -22.20
N TRP A 106 8.55 -0.83 -23.17
CA TRP A 106 8.37 0.62 -22.99
C TRP A 106 6.91 1.04 -22.87
N LEU A 107 5.96 0.27 -23.42
CA LEU A 107 4.52 0.49 -23.24
C LEU A 107 4.06 0.11 -21.82
N TRP A 108 4.85 -0.66 -21.08
CA TRP A 108 4.55 -1.02 -19.70
C TRP A 108 4.69 0.15 -18.73
N PHE A 109 5.49 1.18 -19.07
CA PHE A 109 5.62 2.39 -18.24
C PHE A 109 4.32 3.20 -18.19
N PRO A 110 3.70 3.61 -19.32
CA PRO A 110 2.40 4.28 -19.28
C PRO A 110 1.27 3.38 -18.74
N LEU A 111 1.30 2.06 -18.96
CA LEU A 111 0.34 1.14 -18.34
C LEU A 111 0.49 1.15 -16.80
N ARG A 112 1.72 1.12 -16.30
CA ARG A 112 2.00 1.18 -14.86
C ARG A 112 1.53 2.50 -14.24
N LEU A 113 1.75 3.62 -14.94
CA LEU A 113 1.23 4.92 -14.54
C LEU A 113 -0.30 4.93 -14.48
N ALA A 114 -0.96 4.43 -15.53
CA ALA A 114 -2.42 4.35 -15.58
C ALA A 114 -2.99 3.48 -14.45
N LEU A 115 -2.30 2.37 -14.12
CA LEU A 115 -2.66 1.53 -12.97
C LEU A 115 -2.53 2.29 -11.65
N GLY A 116 -1.49 3.13 -11.50
CA GLY A 116 -1.32 4.00 -10.34
C GLY A 116 -2.45 5.04 -10.22
N CYS A 117 -2.88 5.64 -11.34
CA CYS A 117 -4.04 6.53 -11.35
C CYS A 117 -5.31 5.83 -10.87
N ALA A 118 -5.57 4.61 -11.36
CA ALA A 118 -6.72 3.83 -10.93
C ALA A 118 -6.64 3.46 -9.44
N SER A 119 -5.47 3.06 -8.98
CA SER A 119 -5.19 2.68 -7.59
C SER A 119 -5.48 3.81 -6.61
N GLU A 120 -5.06 5.04 -6.92
CA GLU A 120 -5.31 6.21 -6.08
C GLU A 120 -6.80 6.49 -5.93
N VAL A 121 -7.54 6.45 -7.04
CA VAL A 121 -9.01 6.60 -7.01
C VAL A 121 -9.67 5.53 -6.14
N LEU A 122 -9.28 4.27 -6.32
CA LEU A 122 -9.86 3.14 -5.58
C LEU A 122 -9.56 3.23 -4.08
N PHE A 123 -8.31 3.54 -3.73
CA PHE A 123 -7.88 3.64 -2.33
C PHE A 123 -8.61 4.77 -1.61
N VAL A 124 -8.47 6.00 -2.10
CA VAL A 124 -9.01 7.19 -1.43
C VAL A 124 -10.54 7.15 -1.38
N LEU A 125 -11.20 6.78 -2.48
CA LEU A 125 -12.65 6.77 -2.49
C LEU A 125 -13.26 5.63 -1.71
N SER A 126 -12.66 4.45 -1.68
CA SER A 126 -13.18 3.35 -0.87
C SER A 126 -13.07 3.63 0.63
N GLU A 127 -11.96 4.23 1.08
CA GLU A 127 -11.77 4.63 2.47
C GLU A 127 -12.77 5.72 2.87
N THR A 128 -12.83 6.80 2.10
CA THR A 128 -13.70 7.95 2.38
C THR A 128 -15.17 7.54 2.33
N TRP A 129 -15.56 6.73 1.37
CA TRP A 129 -16.92 6.22 1.21
C TRP A 129 -17.32 5.33 2.38
N THR A 130 -16.46 4.40 2.81
CA THR A 130 -16.70 3.57 4.00
C THR A 130 -16.90 4.41 5.25
N ASN A 131 -16.08 5.45 5.41
CA ASN A 131 -16.17 6.38 6.54
C ASN A 131 -17.51 7.14 6.55
N GLN A 132 -17.94 7.68 5.41
CA GLN A 132 -19.18 8.46 5.27
C GLN A 132 -20.45 7.61 5.40
N LEU A 133 -20.44 6.35 4.95
CA LEU A 133 -21.56 5.42 5.15
C LEU A 133 -21.67 4.91 6.58
N SER A 134 -20.75 5.27 7.47
CA SER A 134 -20.69 4.77 8.83
C SER A 134 -21.20 5.79 9.83
N GLU A 135 -22.17 5.39 10.64
CA GLU A 135 -22.64 6.19 11.78
C GLU A 135 -21.51 6.36 12.80
N GLU A 136 -21.50 7.47 13.55
CA GLU A 136 -20.47 7.79 14.54
C GLU A 136 -20.21 6.62 15.52
N ARG A 137 -21.28 5.98 16.00
CA ARG A 137 -21.19 4.83 16.93
C ARG A 137 -20.55 3.57 16.34
N SER A 138 -20.62 3.39 15.02
CA SER A 138 -20.13 2.17 14.32
C SER A 138 -18.93 2.44 13.42
N ARG A 139 -18.49 3.71 13.30
CA ARG A 139 -17.43 4.13 12.38
C ARG A 139 -16.10 3.41 12.62
N ALA A 140 -15.65 3.35 13.88
CA ALA A 140 -14.42 2.66 14.24
C ALA A 140 -14.46 1.17 13.83
N ARG A 141 -15.60 0.50 14.05
CA ARG A 141 -15.79 -0.91 13.65
C ARG A 141 -15.81 -1.08 12.14
N ALA A 142 -16.47 -0.18 11.41
CA ALA A 142 -16.52 -0.22 9.95
C ALA A 142 -15.13 -0.01 9.34
N MET A 143 -14.36 0.94 9.86
CA MET A 143 -12.97 1.18 9.43
C MET A 143 -12.04 0.01 9.78
N ALA A 144 -12.24 -0.65 10.92
CA ALA A 144 -11.49 -1.86 11.25
C ALA A 144 -11.76 -3.01 10.25
N VAL A 145 -13.03 -3.21 9.85
CA VAL A 145 -13.39 -4.20 8.82
C VAL A 145 -12.81 -3.81 7.45
N TYR A 146 -12.86 -2.53 7.09
CA TYR A 146 -12.23 -2.00 5.88
C TYR A 146 -10.72 -2.29 5.84
N THR A 147 -10.00 -1.94 6.90
CA THR A 147 -8.55 -2.16 7.01
C THR A 147 -8.20 -3.64 6.97
N ALA A 148 -8.99 -4.50 7.65
CA ALA A 148 -8.79 -5.94 7.62
C ALA A 148 -8.99 -6.51 6.20
N ALA A 149 -10.03 -6.08 5.48
CA ALA A 149 -10.30 -6.51 4.12
C ALA A 149 -9.20 -6.05 3.14
N LEU A 150 -8.75 -4.81 3.25
CA LEU A 150 -7.63 -4.25 2.49
C LEU A 150 -6.35 -5.07 2.72
N SER A 151 -6.02 -5.34 3.98
CA SER A 151 -4.83 -6.11 4.37
C SER A 151 -4.88 -7.56 3.88
N LEU A 152 -6.05 -8.20 3.97
CA LEU A 152 -6.26 -9.53 3.39
C LEU A 152 -6.08 -9.51 1.87
N GLY A 153 -6.54 -8.46 1.19
CA GLY A 153 -6.28 -8.25 -0.23
C GLY A 153 -4.79 -8.22 -0.53
N PHE A 154 -4.02 -7.42 0.21
CA PHE A 154 -2.56 -7.36 0.07
C PHE A 154 -1.86 -8.70 0.29
N ALA A 155 -2.31 -9.50 1.25
CA ALA A 155 -1.74 -10.82 1.50
C ALA A 155 -2.15 -11.86 0.44
N ALA A 156 -3.32 -11.71 -0.17
CA ALA A 156 -3.88 -12.68 -1.13
C ALA A 156 -3.22 -12.60 -2.52
N GLY A 157 -2.78 -11.40 -2.96
CA GLY A 157 -2.19 -11.24 -4.29
C GLY A 157 -1.02 -12.19 -4.58
N PRO A 158 0.04 -12.20 -3.77
CA PRO A 158 1.17 -13.12 -3.96
C PRO A 158 0.80 -14.60 -3.76
N LEU A 159 -0.22 -14.92 -2.94
CA LEU A 159 -0.74 -16.29 -2.81
C LEU A 159 -1.38 -16.74 -4.12
N ILE A 160 -2.14 -15.88 -4.80
CA ILE A 160 -2.70 -16.18 -6.11
C ILE A 160 -1.57 -16.50 -7.10
N LEU A 161 -0.51 -15.68 -7.14
CA LEU A 161 0.65 -15.92 -8.00
C LEU A 161 1.32 -17.27 -7.70
N SER A 162 1.42 -17.65 -6.43
CA SER A 162 2.03 -18.95 -6.06
C SER A 162 1.23 -20.16 -6.57
N VAL A 163 -0.05 -19.96 -6.92
CA VAL A 163 -0.94 -21.02 -7.43
C VAL A 163 -1.10 -20.95 -8.95
N THR A 164 -1.24 -19.74 -9.49
CA THR A 164 -1.44 -19.52 -10.94
C THR A 164 -0.14 -19.56 -11.72
N GLY A 165 1.01 -19.43 -11.05
CA GLY A 165 2.29 -19.09 -11.66
C GLY A 165 2.36 -17.62 -12.06
N THR A 166 3.52 -17.19 -12.57
CA THR A 166 3.74 -15.83 -13.07
C THR A 166 3.87 -15.81 -14.59
N ALA A 167 4.00 -16.98 -15.23
CA ALA A 167 4.17 -17.08 -16.68
C ALA A 167 2.87 -16.87 -17.46
N GLY A 168 2.97 -16.19 -18.58
CA GLY A 168 1.88 -16.02 -19.54
C GLY A 168 0.79 -15.03 -19.09
N SER A 169 -0.41 -15.18 -19.67
CA SER A 169 -1.52 -14.22 -19.46
C SER A 169 -2.43 -14.54 -18.28
N LEU A 170 -2.39 -15.78 -17.76
CA LEU A 170 -3.35 -16.25 -16.74
C LEU A 170 -3.37 -15.37 -15.47
N PRO A 171 -2.24 -15.06 -14.82
CA PRO A 171 -2.26 -14.25 -13.59
C PRO A 171 -2.80 -12.84 -13.84
N TYR A 172 -2.50 -12.24 -14.99
CA TYR A 172 -3.06 -10.93 -15.38
C TYR A 172 -4.58 -11.01 -15.58
N LEU A 173 -5.09 -12.05 -16.25
CA LEU A 173 -6.52 -12.23 -16.46
C LEU A 173 -7.27 -12.47 -15.15
N VAL A 174 -6.67 -13.20 -14.21
CA VAL A 174 -7.23 -13.37 -12.86
C VAL A 174 -7.34 -12.02 -12.16
N GLY A 175 -6.29 -11.20 -12.18
CA GLY A 175 -6.33 -9.85 -11.59
C GLY A 175 -7.40 -8.96 -12.24
N ALA A 176 -7.49 -8.98 -13.57
CA ALA A 176 -8.51 -8.23 -14.32
C ALA A 176 -9.93 -8.71 -14.00
N ALA A 177 -10.15 -10.03 -13.90
CA ALA A 177 -11.45 -10.61 -13.56
C ALA A 177 -11.90 -10.21 -12.14
N LEU A 178 -10.99 -10.17 -11.19
CA LEU A 178 -11.27 -9.73 -9.83
C LEU A 178 -11.66 -8.25 -9.78
N ALA A 179 -10.99 -7.39 -10.56
CA ALA A 179 -11.37 -5.97 -10.69
C ALA A 179 -12.75 -5.80 -11.34
N LEU A 180 -13.07 -6.58 -12.37
CA LEU A 180 -14.40 -6.60 -12.99
C LEU A 180 -15.47 -7.14 -12.04
N GLY A 181 -15.15 -8.13 -11.21
CA GLY A 181 -16.04 -8.64 -10.18
C GLY A 181 -16.43 -7.57 -9.14
N ALA A 182 -15.45 -6.80 -8.65
CA ALA A 182 -15.70 -5.65 -7.78
C ALA A 182 -16.51 -4.55 -8.49
N MET A 183 -16.23 -4.31 -9.77
CA MET A 183 -17.01 -3.36 -10.58
C MET A 183 -18.47 -3.81 -10.68
N ALA A 184 -18.76 -5.08 -10.94
CA ALA A 184 -20.11 -5.60 -11.03
C ALA A 184 -20.88 -5.43 -9.71
N LEU A 185 -20.25 -5.66 -8.56
CA LEU A 185 -20.83 -5.40 -7.24
C LEU A 185 -21.15 -3.91 -7.04
N THR A 186 -20.20 -3.03 -7.36
CA THR A 186 -20.34 -1.57 -7.17
C THR A 186 -21.28 -0.93 -8.20
N ALA A 187 -21.47 -1.56 -9.36
CA ALA A 187 -22.38 -1.10 -10.40
C ALA A 187 -23.87 -1.28 -10.07
N SER A 188 -24.21 -2.05 -9.01
CA SER A 188 -25.59 -2.26 -8.61
C SER A 188 -26.31 -0.91 -8.35
N PRO A 189 -27.52 -0.67 -8.92
CA PRO A 189 -28.25 0.58 -8.71
C PRO A 189 -28.68 0.83 -7.25
N ARG A 190 -28.57 -0.21 -6.40
CA ARG A 190 -28.88 -0.13 -4.97
C ARG A 190 -27.74 0.45 -4.12
N ILE A 191 -26.57 0.66 -4.72
CA ILE A 191 -25.39 1.24 -4.03
C ILE A 191 -25.59 2.74 -3.84
N ILE A 192 -25.49 3.18 -2.60
CA ILE A 192 -25.63 4.57 -2.18
C ILE A 192 -24.25 5.23 -2.26
N ALA A 193 -24.10 6.23 -3.11
CA ALA A 193 -22.89 7.03 -3.21
C ALA A 193 -23.03 8.31 -2.37
N PRO A 194 -22.09 8.60 -1.46
CA PRO A 194 -22.11 9.84 -0.71
C PRO A 194 -21.68 11.04 -1.58
N HIS A 195 -22.12 12.22 -1.20
CA HIS A 195 -21.58 13.48 -1.72
C HIS A 195 -20.31 13.83 -0.98
N PHE A 196 -19.27 14.22 -1.72
CA PHE A 196 -18.00 14.65 -1.14
C PHE A 196 -17.91 16.17 -1.20
N GLU A 197 -17.65 16.79 -0.07
CA GLU A 197 -17.27 18.20 0.02
C GLU A 197 -15.80 18.37 -0.32
N GLU A 198 -15.42 19.48 -0.96
CA GLU A 198 -14.03 19.77 -1.28
C GLU A 198 -13.20 19.91 0.01
N PRO A 199 -12.08 19.18 0.15
CA PRO A 199 -11.21 19.31 1.31
C PRO A 199 -10.54 20.68 1.31
N GLN A 200 -10.53 21.34 2.48
CA GLN A 200 -9.73 22.56 2.66
C GLN A 200 -8.25 22.22 2.65
N ALA A 201 -7.52 22.76 1.71
CA ALA A 201 -6.08 22.52 1.57
C ALA A 201 -5.31 23.13 2.76
N GLY A 202 -4.70 22.26 3.57
CA GLY A 202 -3.71 22.68 4.57
C GLY A 202 -2.38 23.10 3.91
N SER A 203 -1.62 24.00 4.53
CA SER A 203 -0.30 24.40 4.06
C SER A 203 0.71 23.27 4.25
N LEU A 204 1.17 22.66 3.14
CA LEU A 204 2.18 21.59 3.13
C LEU A 204 3.42 21.94 3.97
N GLY A 205 3.98 23.14 3.80
CA GLY A 205 5.19 23.57 4.50
C GLY A 205 5.02 23.71 6.00
N ARG A 206 3.81 23.98 6.50
CA ARG A 206 3.50 24.01 7.95
C ARG A 206 3.52 22.60 8.53
N VAL A 207 2.87 21.65 7.86
CA VAL A 207 2.78 20.25 8.31
C VAL A 207 4.15 19.58 8.33
N LEU A 208 4.99 19.83 7.31
CA LEU A 208 6.37 19.32 7.25
C LEU A 208 7.22 19.74 8.46
N ARG A 209 6.91 20.90 9.07
CA ARG A 209 7.62 21.38 10.28
C ARG A 209 6.97 20.88 11.57
N LEU A 210 5.68 20.58 11.55
CA LEU A 210 4.92 20.14 12.74
C LEU A 210 5.12 18.66 13.05
N ALA A 211 5.26 17.84 12.01
CA ALA A 211 5.33 16.38 12.14
C ALA A 211 6.42 15.76 11.24
N PRO A 212 7.71 16.20 11.30
CA PRO A 212 8.77 15.72 10.42
C PRO A 212 9.06 14.22 10.61
N VAL A 213 8.97 13.68 11.83
CA VAL A 213 9.18 12.24 12.08
C VAL A 213 8.04 11.40 11.50
N ALA A 214 6.79 11.87 11.58
CA ALA A 214 5.65 11.19 10.98
C ALA A 214 5.80 11.09 9.45
N ILE A 215 6.25 12.18 8.84
CA ILE A 215 6.51 12.23 7.40
C ILE A 215 7.67 11.31 7.01
N ALA A 216 8.78 11.35 7.74
CA ALA A 216 9.91 10.46 7.50
C ALA A 216 9.51 8.97 7.65
N THR A 217 8.66 8.66 8.64
CA THR A 217 8.11 7.30 8.82
C THR A 217 7.26 6.88 7.62
N THR A 218 6.43 7.78 7.11
CA THR A 218 5.55 7.50 5.96
C THR A 218 6.38 7.25 4.69
N VAL A 219 7.38 8.09 4.44
CA VAL A 219 8.31 7.90 3.31
C VAL A 219 9.06 6.58 3.44
N LEU A 220 9.59 6.26 4.63
CA LEU A 220 10.26 4.99 4.90
C LEU A 220 9.33 3.80 4.62
N ASN A 221 8.11 3.83 5.20
CA ASN A 221 7.16 2.74 5.04
C ASN A 221 6.84 2.51 3.57
N ALA A 222 6.47 3.56 2.85
CA ALA A 222 6.15 3.47 1.44
C ALA A 222 7.34 2.98 0.59
N ALA A 223 8.54 3.51 0.82
CA ALA A 223 9.71 3.15 0.05
C ALA A 223 10.09 1.67 0.20
N VAL A 224 10.12 1.18 1.43
CA VAL A 224 10.55 -0.20 1.69
C VAL A 224 9.44 -1.20 1.38
N GLU A 225 8.17 -0.86 1.65
CA GLU A 225 7.03 -1.71 1.32
C GLU A 225 6.90 -1.92 -0.20
N THR A 226 6.92 -0.83 -0.98
CA THR A 226 6.78 -0.92 -2.45
C THR A 226 7.99 -1.58 -3.11
N ALA A 227 9.20 -1.37 -2.59
CA ALA A 227 10.40 -2.09 -3.01
C ALA A 227 10.29 -3.58 -2.67
N GLY A 228 9.87 -3.93 -1.46
CA GLY A 228 9.66 -5.30 -1.02
C GLY A 228 8.64 -6.05 -1.88
N LEU A 229 7.48 -5.44 -2.15
CA LEU A 229 6.47 -6.01 -3.03
C LEU A 229 6.97 -6.25 -4.46
N SER A 230 7.83 -5.36 -4.98
CA SER A 230 8.35 -5.48 -6.34
C SER A 230 9.51 -6.47 -6.46
N PHE A 231 10.39 -6.52 -5.46
CA PHE A 231 11.68 -7.18 -5.62
C PHE A 231 11.93 -8.38 -4.70
N LEU A 232 11.14 -8.61 -3.64
CA LEU A 232 11.42 -9.70 -2.69
C LEU A 232 11.38 -11.08 -3.36
N ALA A 233 10.40 -11.33 -4.26
CA ALA A 233 10.35 -12.59 -5.00
C ALA A 233 11.54 -12.70 -5.96
N LEU A 234 11.84 -11.64 -6.71
CA LEU A 234 12.96 -11.62 -7.64
C LEU A 234 14.30 -11.88 -6.91
N TYR A 235 14.49 -11.26 -5.75
CA TYR A 235 15.67 -11.48 -4.89
C TYR A 235 15.76 -12.93 -4.40
N ALA A 236 14.64 -13.53 -3.98
CA ALA A 236 14.62 -14.92 -3.55
C ALA A 236 14.90 -15.90 -4.71
N ILE A 237 14.35 -15.65 -5.90
CA ILE A 237 14.63 -16.43 -7.11
C ILE A 237 16.12 -16.33 -7.47
N GLY A 238 16.71 -15.14 -7.41
CA GLY A 238 18.15 -14.94 -7.58
C GLY A 238 19.02 -15.70 -6.57
N ALA A 239 18.46 -16.05 -5.39
CA ALA A 239 19.08 -16.90 -4.39
C ALA A 239 18.78 -18.41 -4.58
N GLY A 240 18.11 -18.80 -5.68
CA GLY A 240 17.83 -20.19 -6.05
C GLY A 240 16.47 -20.73 -5.59
N TRP A 241 15.53 -19.87 -5.17
CA TRP A 241 14.18 -20.29 -4.79
C TRP A 241 13.32 -20.58 -6.03
N GLU A 242 12.39 -21.52 -5.89
CA GLU A 242 11.32 -21.69 -6.85
C GLU A 242 10.37 -20.50 -6.81
N GLU A 243 9.83 -20.12 -7.97
CA GLU A 243 8.96 -18.95 -8.14
C GLU A 243 7.74 -18.95 -7.22
N ALA A 244 7.08 -20.13 -7.09
CA ALA A 244 5.93 -20.28 -6.21
C ALA A 244 6.28 -20.06 -4.73
N GLU A 245 7.45 -20.50 -4.30
CA GLU A 245 7.92 -20.30 -2.92
C GLU A 245 8.35 -18.85 -2.70
N ALA A 246 9.03 -18.25 -3.65
CA ALA A 246 9.45 -16.86 -3.62
C ALA A 246 8.25 -15.89 -3.53
N THR A 247 7.19 -16.15 -4.27
CA THR A 247 5.94 -15.35 -4.17
C THR A 247 5.21 -15.55 -2.85
N ARG A 248 5.19 -16.77 -2.29
CA ARG A 248 4.66 -17.03 -0.94
C ARG A 248 5.44 -16.28 0.15
N LEU A 249 6.73 -16.02 -0.05
CA LEU A 249 7.54 -15.26 0.92
C LEU A 249 7.01 -13.83 1.09
N ILE A 250 6.52 -13.20 0.01
CA ILE A 250 5.84 -11.90 0.09
C ILE A 250 4.57 -11.99 0.94
N SER A 251 3.77 -13.06 0.77
CA SER A 251 2.58 -13.26 1.60
C SER A 251 2.94 -13.44 3.08
N ALA A 252 4.01 -14.17 3.38
CA ALA A 252 4.50 -14.32 4.75
C ALA A 252 4.87 -12.96 5.37
N LEU A 253 5.57 -12.09 4.62
CA LEU A 253 5.86 -10.72 5.03
C LEU A 253 4.58 -9.95 5.34
N MET A 254 3.58 -10.00 4.46
CA MET A 254 2.31 -9.31 4.63
C MET A 254 1.51 -9.83 5.82
N PHE A 255 1.47 -11.16 6.03
CA PHE A 255 0.83 -11.74 7.21
C PHE A 255 1.53 -11.32 8.52
N GLY A 256 2.86 -11.25 8.53
CA GLY A 256 3.61 -10.70 9.64
C GLY A 256 3.27 -9.25 9.91
N ALA A 257 3.22 -8.44 8.84
CA ALA A 257 2.81 -7.03 8.90
C ALA A 257 1.40 -6.83 9.48
N ILE A 258 0.49 -7.78 9.29
CA ILE A 258 -0.87 -7.71 9.83
C ILE A 258 -0.93 -8.24 11.27
N LEU A 259 -0.45 -9.46 11.49
CA LEU A 259 -0.68 -10.18 12.75
C LEU A 259 0.11 -9.62 13.92
N LEU A 260 1.33 -9.12 13.67
CA LEU A 260 2.18 -8.57 14.71
C LEU A 260 1.79 -7.14 15.14
N GLN A 261 0.83 -6.49 14.45
CA GLN A 261 0.36 -5.17 14.88
C GLN A 261 -0.34 -5.21 16.24
N LEU A 262 -1.05 -6.31 16.56
CA LEU A 262 -1.70 -6.45 17.88
C LEU A 262 -0.68 -6.49 19.03
N PRO A 263 0.34 -7.36 19.05
CA PRO A 263 1.36 -7.35 20.09
C PRO A 263 2.20 -6.08 20.11
N ILE A 264 2.49 -5.48 18.95
CA ILE A 264 3.24 -4.20 18.88
C ILE A 264 2.40 -3.06 19.45
N GLY A 265 1.10 -2.98 19.12
CA GLY A 265 0.18 -2.01 19.71
C GLY A 265 0.09 -2.16 21.22
N TRP A 266 -0.05 -3.40 21.74
CA TRP A 266 -0.04 -3.67 23.15
C TRP A 266 1.28 -3.25 23.85
N LEU A 267 2.41 -3.41 23.18
CA LEU A 267 3.71 -2.92 23.65
C LEU A 267 3.74 -1.39 23.69
N GLY A 268 3.20 -0.72 22.65
CA GLY A 268 3.10 0.73 22.53
C GLY A 268 2.21 1.39 23.59
N ASP A 269 1.24 0.63 24.14
CA ASP A 269 0.43 1.11 25.28
C ASP A 269 1.16 1.03 26.63
N ARG A 270 2.26 0.26 26.73
CA ARG A 270 3.02 0.02 27.96
C ARG A 270 4.41 0.64 27.99
N MET A 271 4.92 1.03 26.85
CA MET A 271 6.25 1.59 26.69
C MET A 271 6.17 3.01 26.14
N ASP A 272 7.23 3.77 26.32
CA ASP A 272 7.42 5.02 25.61
C ASP A 272 7.43 4.78 24.10
N ARG A 273 6.45 5.37 23.38
CA ARG A 273 6.22 5.13 21.96
C ARG A 273 7.41 5.51 21.10
N ARG A 274 8.15 6.55 21.48
CA ARG A 274 9.35 6.98 20.77
C ARG A 274 10.46 5.92 20.90
N ARG A 275 10.72 5.45 22.13
CA ARG A 275 11.72 4.40 22.37
C ARG A 275 11.35 3.14 21.60
N LEU A 276 10.07 2.75 21.60
CA LEU A 276 9.60 1.60 20.84
C LEU A 276 9.79 1.81 19.34
N THR A 277 9.42 2.97 18.76
CA THR A 277 9.64 3.28 17.34
C THR A 277 11.11 3.19 16.95
N LEU A 278 12.02 3.74 17.77
CA LEU A 278 13.46 3.67 17.54
C LEU A 278 13.98 2.22 17.64
N ALA A 279 13.52 1.46 18.63
CA ALA A 279 13.89 0.06 18.80
C ALA A 279 13.42 -0.79 17.61
N LEU A 280 12.17 -0.61 17.15
CA LEU A 280 11.64 -1.27 15.96
C LEU A 280 12.46 -0.91 14.72
N GLY A 281 12.85 0.37 14.55
CA GLY A 281 13.71 0.82 13.45
C GLY A 281 15.09 0.16 13.45
N VAL A 282 15.74 0.05 14.62
CA VAL A 282 17.02 -0.64 14.77
C VAL A 282 16.89 -2.14 14.48
N VAL A 283 15.84 -2.79 15.02
CA VAL A 283 15.58 -4.21 14.78
C VAL A 283 15.25 -4.47 13.31
N ALA A 284 14.49 -3.57 12.66
CA ALA A 284 14.21 -3.68 11.25
C ALA A 284 15.47 -3.53 10.39
N ALA A 285 16.34 -2.57 10.71
CA ALA A 285 17.62 -2.40 10.02
C ALA A 285 18.53 -3.64 10.15
N ALA A 286 18.70 -4.14 11.37
CA ALA A 286 19.49 -5.35 11.63
C ALA A 286 18.84 -6.60 11.01
N GLY A 287 17.52 -6.72 11.11
CA GLY A 287 16.75 -7.85 10.58
C GLY A 287 16.82 -7.96 9.06
N ALA A 288 16.86 -6.84 8.33
CA ALA A 288 17.03 -6.85 6.89
C ALA A 288 18.40 -7.45 6.49
N LEU A 289 19.45 -7.17 7.24
CA LEU A 289 20.78 -7.73 6.98
C LEU A 289 20.88 -9.24 7.25
N LEU A 290 19.90 -9.84 7.93
CA LEU A 290 19.83 -11.29 8.11
C LEU A 290 19.28 -12.03 6.90
N TRP A 291 18.56 -11.35 5.96
CA TRP A 291 17.94 -12.02 4.81
C TRP A 291 18.92 -12.86 4.00
N PRO A 292 20.11 -12.37 3.60
CA PRO A 292 21.07 -13.17 2.85
C PRO A 292 21.48 -14.46 3.54
N LEU A 293 21.54 -14.43 4.88
CA LEU A 293 21.99 -15.56 5.69
C LEU A 293 20.92 -16.65 5.82
N VAL A 294 19.63 -16.25 5.84
CA VAL A 294 18.52 -17.18 6.09
C VAL A 294 17.87 -17.73 4.81
N LEU A 295 18.10 -17.11 3.66
CA LEU A 295 17.49 -17.55 2.39
C LEU A 295 17.89 -18.97 1.97
N HIS A 296 18.99 -19.52 2.48
CA HIS A 296 19.39 -20.90 2.23
C HIS A 296 18.55 -21.94 3.00
N GLN A 297 17.70 -21.49 3.94
CA GLN A 297 16.84 -22.34 4.75
C GLN A 297 15.40 -21.82 4.71
N PRO A 298 14.52 -22.37 3.85
CA PRO A 298 13.18 -21.81 3.59
C PRO A 298 12.35 -21.54 4.84
N TRP A 299 12.28 -22.49 5.80
CA TRP A 299 11.51 -22.30 7.02
C TRP A 299 12.01 -21.11 7.87
N LEU A 300 13.34 -20.91 7.91
CA LEU A 300 13.93 -19.78 8.65
C LEU A 300 13.71 -18.46 7.92
N ALA A 301 13.81 -18.46 6.59
CA ALA A 301 13.50 -17.29 5.77
C ALA A 301 12.04 -16.84 5.96
N TYR A 302 11.08 -17.77 5.93
CA TYR A 302 9.67 -17.46 6.22
C TYR A 302 9.48 -16.86 7.61
N ALA A 303 10.11 -17.45 8.64
CA ALA A 303 10.01 -16.96 10.02
C ALA A 303 10.62 -15.56 10.18
N VAL A 304 11.80 -15.34 9.60
CA VAL A 304 12.50 -14.04 9.66
C VAL A 304 11.75 -12.97 8.89
N VAL A 305 11.32 -13.25 7.66
CA VAL A 305 10.60 -12.28 6.82
C VAL A 305 9.21 -11.97 7.39
N PHE A 306 8.50 -12.96 7.94
CA PHE A 306 7.26 -12.75 8.67
C PHE A 306 7.45 -11.80 9.87
N THR A 307 8.43 -12.10 10.71
CA THR A 307 8.73 -11.29 11.91
C THR A 307 9.18 -9.89 11.51
N TRP A 308 10.01 -9.79 10.47
CA TRP A 308 10.53 -8.55 9.97
C TRP A 308 9.40 -7.65 9.41
N GLY A 309 8.46 -8.22 8.66
CA GLY A 309 7.30 -7.48 8.14
C GLY A 309 6.49 -6.82 9.25
N GLY A 310 6.24 -7.55 10.34
CA GLY A 310 5.54 -7.00 11.49
C GLY A 310 6.31 -5.91 12.21
N VAL A 311 7.59 -6.13 12.47
CA VAL A 311 8.48 -5.15 13.12
C VAL A 311 8.57 -3.87 12.30
N PHE A 312 8.76 -4.01 10.99
CA PHE A 312 8.89 -2.89 10.07
C PHE A 312 7.61 -2.04 10.01
N VAL A 313 6.45 -2.64 9.75
CA VAL A 313 5.17 -1.93 9.71
C VAL A 313 4.78 -1.39 11.10
N GLY A 314 5.25 -2.02 12.16
CA GLY A 314 5.10 -1.53 13.53
C GLY A 314 5.65 -0.12 13.75
N ILE A 315 6.69 0.30 13.02
CA ILE A 315 7.22 1.66 13.05
C ILE A 315 6.12 2.66 12.65
N TYR A 316 5.42 2.36 11.55
CA TYR A 316 4.33 3.19 11.05
C TYR A 316 3.12 3.19 11.98
N THR A 317 2.75 2.03 12.52
CA THR A 317 1.66 1.88 13.49
C THR A 317 1.91 2.72 14.75
N MET A 318 3.12 2.70 15.29
CA MET A 318 3.48 3.54 16.44
C MET A 318 3.42 5.01 16.11
N MET A 319 3.86 5.40 14.91
CA MET A 319 3.80 6.79 14.48
C MET A 319 2.36 7.28 14.33
N LEU A 320 1.45 6.48 13.76
CA LEU A 320 0.02 6.82 13.71
C LEU A 320 -0.56 7.04 15.10
N ALA A 321 -0.18 6.22 16.08
CA ALA A 321 -0.61 6.38 17.47
C ALA A 321 -0.06 7.67 18.12
N VAL A 322 1.18 8.07 17.80
CA VAL A 322 1.77 9.34 18.24
C VAL A 322 1.04 10.52 17.62
N VAL A 323 0.86 10.53 16.30
CA VAL A 323 0.16 11.59 15.56
C VAL A 323 -1.27 11.76 16.09
N GLY A 324 -2.03 10.66 16.23
CA GLY A 324 -3.41 10.68 16.72
C GLY A 324 -3.54 11.13 18.17
N SER A 325 -2.53 10.93 19.02
CA SER A 325 -2.54 11.42 20.41
C SER A 325 -2.13 12.90 20.55
N ARG A 326 -1.35 13.43 19.60
CA ARG A 326 -0.77 14.77 19.69
C ARG A 326 -1.59 15.83 18.96
N PHE A 327 -2.20 15.47 17.82
CA PHE A 327 -2.92 16.40 16.95
C PHE A 327 -4.40 16.08 16.91
N GLN A 328 -5.25 17.12 16.77
CA GLN A 328 -6.71 16.96 16.74
C GLN A 328 -7.34 17.87 15.68
N GLY A 329 -8.59 17.57 15.32
CA GLY A 329 -9.39 18.41 14.42
C GLY A 329 -8.77 18.60 13.05
N THR A 330 -8.78 19.83 12.56
CA THR A 330 -8.30 20.20 11.21
C THR A 330 -6.79 20.00 11.03
N GLU A 331 -6.01 20.10 12.11
CA GLU A 331 -4.57 19.90 12.07
C GLU A 331 -4.22 18.42 11.83
N LEU A 332 -4.92 17.50 12.50
CA LEU A 332 -4.77 16.06 12.27
C LEU A 332 -5.11 15.69 10.82
N VAL A 333 -6.21 16.23 10.29
CA VAL A 333 -6.61 16.00 8.90
C VAL A 333 -5.54 16.50 7.92
N ALA A 334 -4.96 17.69 8.18
CA ALA A 334 -3.90 18.24 7.35
C ALA A 334 -2.63 17.38 7.37
N ILE A 335 -2.27 16.82 8.54
CA ILE A 335 -1.12 15.93 8.69
C ILE A 335 -1.33 14.64 7.91
N TYR A 336 -2.49 13.99 8.03
CA TYR A 336 -2.78 12.77 7.25
C TYR A 336 -2.81 13.01 5.74
N ALA A 337 -3.34 14.15 5.27
CA ALA A 337 -3.29 14.50 3.86
C ALA A 337 -1.86 14.64 3.32
N VAL A 338 -0.96 15.25 4.12
CA VAL A 338 0.46 15.36 3.75
C VAL A 338 1.18 14.03 3.84
N MET A 339 0.84 13.19 4.83
CA MET A 339 1.36 11.81 4.91
C MET A 339 0.97 11.01 3.66
N GLY A 340 -0.25 11.15 3.14
CA GLY A 340 -0.66 10.52 1.88
C GLY A 340 0.20 10.94 0.68
N LEU A 341 0.46 12.24 0.53
CA LEU A 341 1.36 12.74 -0.53
C LEU A 341 2.80 12.25 -0.37
N THR A 342 3.32 12.24 0.86
CA THR A 342 4.68 11.78 1.13
C THR A 342 4.82 10.26 1.03
N TRP A 343 3.72 9.51 1.22
CA TRP A 343 3.66 8.08 0.89
C TRP A 343 3.94 7.87 -0.61
N GLY A 344 3.28 8.65 -1.49
CA GLY A 344 3.56 8.62 -2.92
C GLY A 344 5.03 8.93 -3.26
N ALA A 345 5.66 9.88 -2.57
CA ALA A 345 7.09 10.17 -2.75
C ALA A 345 7.97 8.98 -2.32
N GLY A 346 7.67 8.34 -1.20
CA GLY A 346 8.35 7.13 -0.75
C GLY A 346 8.20 5.98 -1.75
N ALA A 347 6.97 5.75 -2.21
CA ALA A 347 6.65 4.72 -3.20
C ALA A 347 7.31 4.96 -4.57
N LEU A 348 7.61 6.22 -4.92
CA LEU A 348 8.38 6.58 -6.09
C LEU A 348 9.87 6.25 -5.92
N LEU A 349 10.45 6.66 -4.80
CA LEU A 349 11.89 6.52 -4.54
C LEU A 349 12.29 5.08 -4.19
N GLY A 350 11.42 4.35 -3.49
CA GLY A 350 11.72 3.02 -2.98
C GLY A 350 12.13 2.03 -4.06
N PRO A 351 11.25 1.68 -5.01
CA PRO A 351 11.60 0.74 -6.07
C PRO A 351 12.74 1.22 -6.96
N ALA A 352 12.82 2.52 -7.24
CA ALA A 352 13.91 3.08 -8.05
C ALA A 352 15.28 2.90 -7.39
N LEU A 353 15.38 3.23 -6.09
CA LEU A 353 16.63 3.08 -5.33
C LEU A 353 16.95 1.61 -5.02
N ALA A 354 15.94 0.79 -4.72
CA ALA A 354 16.13 -0.63 -4.49
C ALA A 354 16.61 -1.36 -5.77
N GLY A 355 16.00 -1.06 -6.93
CA GLY A 355 16.43 -1.62 -8.20
C GLY A 355 17.88 -1.24 -8.53
N LEU A 356 18.24 0.04 -8.35
CA LEU A 356 19.63 0.48 -8.51
C LEU A 356 20.58 -0.24 -7.54
N ALA A 357 20.16 -0.42 -6.27
CA ALA A 357 20.98 -1.13 -5.30
C ALA A 357 21.17 -2.61 -5.67
N MET A 358 20.14 -3.25 -6.25
CA MET A 358 20.22 -4.65 -6.70
C MET A 358 21.12 -4.82 -7.93
N ASP A 359 21.11 -3.87 -8.87
CA ASP A 359 22.05 -3.87 -9.99
C ASP A 359 23.52 -3.72 -9.54
N LEU A 360 23.76 -2.94 -8.49
CA LEU A 360 25.10 -2.64 -8.02
C LEU A 360 25.66 -3.65 -7.00
N LEU A 361 24.79 -4.31 -6.24
CA LEU A 361 25.17 -5.14 -5.08
C LEU A 361 24.42 -6.47 -5.07
N PRO A 362 25.09 -7.61 -4.83
CA PRO A 362 24.44 -8.93 -4.77
C PRO A 362 23.28 -9.03 -3.77
N HIS A 363 23.32 -8.21 -2.71
CA HIS A 363 22.30 -8.14 -1.67
C HIS A 363 21.69 -6.73 -1.59
N GLY A 364 21.45 -6.10 -2.75
CA GLY A 364 20.99 -4.72 -2.85
C GLY A 364 19.67 -4.45 -2.13
N LEU A 365 18.69 -5.33 -2.23
CA LEU A 365 17.39 -5.16 -1.59
C LEU A 365 17.48 -5.12 -0.04
N PRO A 366 18.08 -6.10 0.66
CA PRO A 366 18.22 -6.04 2.10
C PRO A 366 19.13 -4.89 2.57
N ILE A 367 20.18 -4.56 1.81
CA ILE A 367 21.03 -3.40 2.10
C ILE A 367 20.24 -2.10 2.00
N PHE A 368 19.44 -1.92 0.94
CA PHE A 368 18.55 -0.76 0.79
C PHE A 368 17.59 -0.65 1.99
N ALA A 369 16.91 -1.73 2.36
CA ALA A 369 15.98 -1.75 3.49
C ALA A 369 16.68 -1.40 4.81
N ALA A 370 17.86 -1.97 5.05
CA ALA A 370 18.66 -1.70 6.24
C ALA A 370 19.12 -0.24 6.32
N LEU A 371 19.63 0.32 5.20
CA LEU A 371 20.08 1.70 5.14
C LEU A 371 18.93 2.70 5.29
N ALA A 372 17.77 2.42 4.69
CA ALA A 372 16.57 3.24 4.83
C ALA A 372 16.10 3.28 6.30
N CYS A 373 16.02 2.12 6.97
CA CYS A 373 15.67 2.04 8.39
C CYS A 373 16.72 2.74 9.27
N ALA A 374 18.01 2.57 9.01
CA ALA A 374 19.09 3.21 9.77
C ALA A 374 19.08 4.74 9.59
N ALA A 375 18.86 5.22 8.37
CA ALA A 375 18.72 6.65 8.07
C ALA A 375 17.52 7.26 8.82
N PHE A 376 16.39 6.54 8.84
CA PHE A 376 15.22 6.95 9.63
C PHE A 376 15.55 7.04 11.12
N VAL A 377 16.19 6.02 11.71
CA VAL A 377 16.59 6.03 13.13
C VAL A 377 17.50 7.21 13.43
N ALA A 378 18.52 7.45 12.58
CA ALA A 378 19.43 8.59 12.72
C ALA A 378 18.70 9.94 12.64
N PHE A 379 17.72 10.07 11.75
CA PHE A 379 16.88 11.26 11.64
C PHE A 379 16.00 11.45 12.88
N ALA A 380 15.29 10.39 13.31
CA ALA A 380 14.40 10.42 14.46
C ALA A 380 15.13 10.69 15.80
N LEU A 381 16.39 10.26 15.93
CA LEU A 381 17.24 10.59 17.09
C LEU A 381 17.60 12.09 17.15
N ARG A 382 17.80 12.72 15.99
CA ARG A 382 18.15 14.16 15.88
C ARG A 382 16.92 15.07 16.06
N SER A 383 15.74 14.59 15.71
CA SER A 383 14.49 15.34 15.84
C SER A 383 13.99 15.38 17.29
N ARG A 384 14.49 16.35 18.07
CA ARG A 384 14.28 16.45 19.54
C ARG A 384 12.87 16.90 19.97
N GLY A 385 11.93 17.15 19.08
CA GLY A 385 10.66 17.86 19.38
C GLY A 385 9.36 17.08 19.22
N GLU A 386 9.36 15.82 18.79
CA GLU A 386 8.13 15.12 18.36
C GLU A 386 7.79 13.84 19.14
N ALA A 387 8.41 13.61 20.25
CA ALA A 387 8.15 12.42 21.06
C ALA A 387 7.56 12.77 22.41
#